data_f7a71bea5d5d3b80d62f2dc544386074
#
_entry.id   f7a71bea5d5d3b80d62f2dc544386074
#
_cell.length_a   1.000
_cell.length_b   1.000
_cell.length_c   1.000
_cell.angle_alpha   90.00
_cell.angle_beta   90.00
_cell.angle_gamma   90.00
#
_symmetry.space_group_name_H-M   'P 1'
#
loop_
_entity.id
_entity.type
_entity.pdbx_description
1 polymer ?
#
loop_
_entity_poly.entity_id
_entity_poly.type
_entity_poly.pdbx_seq_one_letter_code
_entity_poly.pdbx_strand_id
1 'polypeptide(L)'
;IFLGRPYHYDLARPGAALYGINPTPGKASPMLPVVRLEAKVIQTRQLEAGAGVGYGHTFRATGPMRAATVSFGYADGWHRRAASAAWFEGVRLPFLGRVSMDSIILDVSALPANRLKAGDLVEFLGPSQSVDDAAGHAGTIGYEILTSLGHRFYRRHLGG
;
A
#
# COMPACT_ATOMS: atom_id res chain seq x y z
N ILE A 1 -23.33 -11.23 1.31
CA ILE A 1 -24.47 -10.41 1.71
C ILE A 1 -25.32 -9.98 0.53
N PHE A 2 -24.76 -9.93 -0.71
CA PHE A 2 -25.46 -9.49 -1.91
C PHE A 2 -26.18 -10.61 -2.69
N LEU A 3 -26.25 -11.82 -2.14
CA LEU A 3 -26.96 -12.97 -2.76
C LEU A 3 -28.47 -12.95 -2.52
N GLY A 4 -28.96 -12.03 -1.70
CA GLY A 4 -30.38 -11.84 -1.43
C GLY A 4 -30.89 -12.66 -0.24
N ARG A 5 -32.16 -12.44 0.12
CA ARG A 5 -32.81 -12.98 1.31
C ARG A 5 -32.68 -14.49 1.51
N PRO A 6 -32.78 -15.34 0.46
CA PRO A 6 -32.66 -16.80 0.68
C PRO A 6 -31.34 -17.24 1.29
N TYR A 7 -30.30 -16.42 1.25
CA TYR A 7 -28.98 -16.71 1.79
C TYR A 7 -28.68 -16.05 3.13
N HIS A 8 -29.61 -15.24 3.66
CA HIS A 8 -29.39 -14.52 4.92
C HIS A 8 -29.79 -15.31 6.15
N TYR A 9 -30.75 -16.27 6.01
CA TYR A 9 -31.29 -17.04 7.11
C TYR A 9 -31.67 -16.15 8.31
N ASP A 10 -31.48 -16.63 9.53
CA ASP A 10 -31.77 -15.89 10.77
C ASP A 10 -30.57 -15.03 11.22
N LEU A 11 -29.36 -15.34 10.73
CA LEU A 11 -28.13 -14.64 11.10
C LEU A 11 -27.17 -14.54 9.92
N ALA A 12 -26.70 -13.34 9.61
CA ALA A 12 -25.61 -13.09 8.69
C ALA A 12 -24.36 -12.60 9.43
N ARG A 13 -23.20 -13.07 9.04
CA ARG A 13 -21.90 -12.68 9.61
C ARG A 13 -21.03 -12.05 8.51
N PRO A 14 -21.30 -10.80 8.09
CA PRO A 14 -20.46 -10.09 7.13
C PRO A 14 -19.09 -9.84 7.76
N GLY A 15 -18.03 -10.19 7.04
CA GLY A 15 -16.66 -9.96 7.46
C GLY A 15 -15.99 -8.94 6.53
N ALA A 16 -15.47 -9.41 5.38
CA ALA A 16 -14.73 -8.61 4.41
C ALA A 16 -15.43 -7.30 4.02
N ALA A 17 -16.73 -7.36 3.79
CA ALA A 17 -17.53 -6.22 3.39
C ALA A 17 -17.48 -5.06 4.39
N LEU A 18 -17.41 -5.34 5.70
CA LEU A 18 -17.29 -4.31 6.74
C LEU A 18 -15.96 -3.54 6.66
N TYR A 19 -14.96 -4.13 6.06
CA TYR A 19 -13.63 -3.53 5.88
C TYR A 19 -13.39 -3.00 4.46
N GLY A 20 -14.45 -2.90 3.65
CA GLY A 20 -14.35 -2.37 2.29
C GLY A 20 -13.80 -3.37 1.26
N ILE A 21 -13.58 -4.63 1.64
CA ILE A 21 -13.13 -5.69 0.73
C ILE A 21 -14.31 -6.15 -0.12
N ASN A 22 -14.07 -6.39 -1.41
CA ASN A 22 -15.09 -6.84 -2.35
C ASN A 22 -15.59 -8.26 -2.00
N PRO A 23 -16.85 -8.43 -1.58
CA PRO A 23 -17.39 -9.74 -1.25
C PRO A 23 -17.76 -10.57 -2.49
N THR A 24 -17.63 -10.02 -3.69
CA THR A 24 -18.03 -10.66 -4.95
C THR A 24 -16.90 -10.53 -5.97
N PRO A 25 -15.84 -11.35 -5.88
CA PRO A 25 -14.70 -11.28 -6.81
C PRO A 25 -15.18 -11.33 -8.28
N GLY A 26 -14.54 -10.56 -9.14
CA GLY A 26 -14.87 -10.46 -10.56
C GLY A 26 -16.03 -9.52 -10.91
N LYS A 27 -16.65 -8.89 -9.91
CA LYS A 27 -17.64 -7.82 -10.10
C LYS A 27 -17.11 -6.51 -9.49
N ALA A 28 -17.66 -5.38 -9.96
CA ALA A 28 -17.36 -4.09 -9.34
C ALA A 28 -17.72 -4.13 -7.84
N SER A 29 -16.81 -3.67 -6.98
CA SER A 29 -17.07 -3.61 -5.55
C SER A 29 -18.09 -2.51 -5.23
N PRO A 30 -19.19 -2.83 -4.55
CA PRO A 30 -20.11 -1.82 -4.04
C PRO A 30 -19.65 -1.25 -2.69
N MET A 31 -18.52 -1.73 -2.15
CA MET A 31 -18.03 -1.35 -0.84
C MET A 31 -17.17 -0.09 -0.94
N LEU A 32 -17.25 0.74 0.08
CA LEU A 32 -16.38 1.90 0.24
C LEU A 32 -15.11 1.51 1.01
N PRO A 33 -13.95 2.08 0.69
CA PRO A 33 -12.74 1.87 1.47
C PRO A 33 -12.92 2.46 2.88
N VAL A 34 -12.63 1.65 3.91
CA VAL A 34 -12.71 2.06 5.33
C VAL A 34 -11.35 2.07 6.01
N VAL A 35 -10.31 1.64 5.31
CA VAL A 35 -8.94 1.63 5.81
C VAL A 35 -8.10 2.58 4.96
N ARG A 36 -7.39 3.48 5.64
CA ARG A 36 -6.34 4.30 5.04
C ARG A 36 -5.01 3.96 5.74
N LEU A 37 -4.00 3.65 4.94
CA LEU A 37 -2.66 3.34 5.41
C LEU A 37 -1.68 4.30 4.77
N GLU A 38 -0.97 5.04 5.61
CA GLU A 38 0.03 6.01 5.18
C GLU A 38 1.35 5.73 5.87
N ALA A 39 2.44 6.03 5.16
CA ALA A 39 3.79 5.91 5.70
C ALA A 39 4.55 7.23 5.54
N LYS A 40 5.38 7.52 6.54
CA LYS A 40 6.18 8.75 6.57
C LYS A 40 7.42 8.61 5.69
N VAL A 41 7.67 9.62 4.87
CA VAL A 41 8.93 9.77 4.15
C VAL A 41 10.04 10.09 5.16
N ILE A 42 11.12 9.28 5.13
CA ILE A 42 12.31 9.48 5.98
C ILE A 42 13.29 10.42 5.29
N GLN A 43 13.53 10.16 3.99
CA GLN A 43 14.46 10.96 3.19
C GLN A 43 14.10 10.89 1.71
N THR A 44 14.55 11.90 0.97
CA THR A 44 14.59 11.90 -0.48
C THR A 44 16.03 12.08 -0.95
N ARG A 45 16.39 11.45 -2.08
CA ARG A 45 17.73 11.57 -2.65
C ARG A 45 17.72 11.42 -4.17
N GLN A 46 18.75 11.92 -4.81
CA GLN A 46 19.06 11.63 -6.21
C GLN A 46 19.81 10.30 -6.31
N LEU A 47 19.54 9.55 -7.36
CA LEU A 47 20.27 8.34 -7.74
C LEU A 47 20.91 8.59 -9.11
N GLU A 48 22.17 8.28 -9.22
CA GLU A 48 22.88 8.29 -10.49
C GLU A 48 22.66 6.99 -11.27
N ALA A 49 22.90 6.99 -12.56
CA ALA A 49 22.86 5.78 -13.38
C ALA A 49 23.74 4.70 -12.79
N GLY A 50 23.25 3.47 -12.75
CA GLY A 50 23.94 2.32 -12.15
C GLY A 50 23.81 2.17 -10.64
N ALA A 51 23.26 3.16 -9.93
CA ALA A 51 23.06 3.09 -8.48
C ALA A 51 22.19 1.88 -8.12
N GLY A 52 22.68 1.04 -7.21
CA GLY A 52 21.94 -0.11 -6.67
C GLY A 52 20.98 0.32 -5.57
N VAL A 53 19.77 -0.25 -5.54
CA VAL A 53 18.73 0.05 -4.56
C VAL A 53 18.31 -1.20 -3.81
N GLY A 54 18.19 -1.06 -2.48
CA GLY A 54 17.72 -2.11 -1.57
C GLY A 54 18.70 -3.27 -1.41
N TYR A 55 18.27 -4.28 -0.67
CA TYR A 55 19.07 -5.48 -0.42
C TYR A 55 19.33 -6.28 -1.68
N GLY A 56 20.58 -6.66 -1.87
CA GLY A 56 21.04 -7.42 -3.05
C GLY A 56 21.00 -6.62 -4.33
N HIS A 57 20.80 -5.31 -4.27
CA HIS A 57 20.75 -4.40 -5.42
C HIS A 57 19.89 -4.95 -6.57
N THR A 58 18.72 -5.51 -6.22
CA THR A 58 17.80 -6.12 -7.19
C THR A 58 17.21 -5.13 -8.17
N PHE A 59 17.28 -3.84 -7.85
CA PHE A 59 17.02 -2.75 -8.77
C PHE A 59 18.31 -1.94 -8.97
N ARG A 60 18.55 -1.53 -10.22
CA ARG A 60 19.60 -0.58 -10.57
C ARG A 60 19.01 0.55 -11.39
N ALA A 61 19.35 1.77 -11.01
CA ALA A 61 18.92 2.96 -11.73
C ALA A 61 19.47 2.94 -13.16
N THR A 62 18.60 3.06 -14.16
CA THR A 62 18.99 3.08 -15.58
C THR A 62 19.42 4.45 -16.05
N GLY A 63 19.17 5.49 -15.25
CA GLY A 63 19.54 6.89 -15.48
C GLY A 63 19.39 7.68 -14.19
N PRO A 64 19.66 9.00 -14.21
CA PRO A 64 19.39 9.86 -13.07
C PRO A 64 17.91 9.80 -12.69
N MET A 65 17.62 9.54 -11.42
CA MET A 65 16.25 9.47 -10.90
C MET A 65 16.17 9.95 -9.46
N ARG A 66 14.96 10.20 -8.98
CA ARG A 66 14.75 10.60 -7.58
C ARG A 66 14.05 9.49 -6.82
N ALA A 67 14.57 9.19 -5.65
CA ALA A 67 14.03 8.18 -4.76
C ALA A 67 13.63 8.78 -3.42
N ALA A 68 12.58 8.21 -2.82
CA ALA A 68 12.21 8.46 -1.43
C ALA A 68 12.27 7.15 -0.64
N THR A 69 12.75 7.21 0.59
CA THR A 69 12.67 6.11 1.55
C THR A 69 11.55 6.41 2.53
N VAL A 70 10.67 5.44 2.74
CA VAL A 70 9.56 5.55 3.69
C VAL A 70 9.72 4.58 4.85
N SER A 71 9.25 4.98 6.04
CA SER A 71 9.23 4.16 7.26
C SER A 71 8.08 3.17 7.24
N PHE A 72 8.20 2.12 6.43
CA PHE A 72 7.20 1.08 6.27
C PHE A 72 7.82 -0.13 5.60
N GLY A 73 7.62 -1.32 6.16
CA GLY A 73 8.20 -2.54 5.64
C GLY A 73 7.46 -3.81 6.05
N TYR A 74 8.09 -4.98 5.84
CA TYR A 74 7.41 -6.23 6.14
C TYR A 74 7.27 -6.51 7.64
N ALA A 75 8.06 -5.90 8.52
CA ALA A 75 7.87 -5.99 9.96
C ALA A 75 6.63 -5.24 10.45
N ASP A 76 6.10 -4.33 9.64
CA ASP A 76 4.85 -3.64 9.89
C ASP A 76 3.64 -4.42 9.35
N GLY A 77 3.90 -5.53 8.62
CA GLY A 77 2.89 -6.39 8.04
C GLY A 77 2.66 -6.20 6.53
N TRP A 78 3.49 -5.38 5.85
CA TRP A 78 3.40 -5.31 4.40
C TRP A 78 4.04 -6.53 3.74
N HIS A 79 3.35 -7.13 2.78
CA HIS A 79 3.87 -8.33 2.13
C HIS A 79 5.14 -8.04 1.34
N ARG A 80 6.21 -8.76 1.64
CA ARG A 80 7.53 -8.58 1.00
C ARG A 80 7.50 -8.78 -0.51
N ARG A 81 6.55 -9.58 -1.02
CA ARG A 81 6.35 -9.84 -2.46
C ARG A 81 5.44 -8.83 -3.14
N ALA A 82 4.76 -7.98 -2.38
CA ALA A 82 3.89 -6.94 -2.94
C ALA A 82 4.73 -5.87 -3.65
N ALA A 83 5.17 -6.21 -4.86
CA ALA A 83 5.75 -5.24 -5.79
C ALA A 83 4.63 -4.31 -6.26
N SER A 84 4.43 -3.20 -5.58
CA SER A 84 3.33 -2.29 -5.77
C SER A 84 3.82 -0.85 -5.94
N ALA A 85 3.00 0.09 -5.58
CA ALA A 85 3.31 1.50 -5.51
C ALA A 85 2.72 2.10 -4.24
N ALA A 86 3.19 3.28 -3.88
CA ALA A 86 2.50 4.21 -3.00
C ALA A 86 1.95 5.37 -3.85
N TRP A 87 1.16 6.25 -3.25
CA TRP A 87 0.62 7.43 -3.91
C TRP A 87 0.87 8.68 -3.08
N PHE A 88 1.12 9.76 -3.79
CA PHE A 88 1.21 11.08 -3.19
C PHE A 88 0.46 12.08 -4.08
N GLU A 89 -0.61 12.68 -3.52
CA GLU A 89 -1.48 13.61 -4.27
C GLU A 89 -2.00 13.02 -5.60
N GLY A 90 -2.36 11.74 -5.60
CA GLY A 90 -2.86 11.04 -6.78
C GLY A 90 -1.76 10.58 -7.76
N VAL A 91 -0.50 10.94 -7.53
CA VAL A 91 0.63 10.49 -8.35
C VAL A 91 1.12 9.14 -7.85
N ARG A 92 1.21 8.16 -8.75
CA ARG A 92 1.71 6.82 -8.46
C ARG A 92 3.23 6.83 -8.31
N LEU A 93 3.73 6.26 -7.23
CA LEU A 93 5.14 6.17 -6.84
C LEU A 93 5.56 4.68 -6.78
N PRO A 94 6.11 4.11 -7.85
CA PRO A 94 6.49 2.70 -7.89
C PRO A 94 7.56 2.34 -6.85
N PHE A 95 7.54 1.10 -6.37
CA PHE A 95 8.62 0.59 -5.51
C PHE A 95 9.90 0.37 -6.32
N LEU A 96 11.01 0.75 -5.73
CA LEU A 96 12.36 0.47 -6.24
C LEU A 96 12.99 -0.66 -5.45
N GLY A 97 13.15 -1.81 -6.10
CA GLY A 97 13.70 -3.00 -5.46
C GLY A 97 12.71 -3.70 -4.53
N ARG A 98 13.24 -4.47 -3.58
CA ARG A 98 12.44 -5.29 -2.66
C ARG A 98 12.05 -4.52 -1.41
N VAL A 99 10.88 -4.84 -0.86
CA VAL A 99 10.46 -4.38 0.46
C VAL A 99 11.46 -4.89 1.52
N SER A 100 11.96 -3.98 2.34
CA SER A 100 12.86 -4.28 3.47
C SER A 100 12.06 -4.48 4.75
N MET A 101 12.75 -4.76 5.85
CA MET A 101 12.11 -4.98 7.15
C MET A 101 11.30 -3.76 7.60
N ASP A 102 11.91 -2.59 7.57
CA ASP A 102 11.38 -1.36 8.15
C ASP A 102 11.28 -0.21 7.13
N SER A 103 11.56 -0.47 5.85
CA SER A 103 11.57 0.58 4.83
C SER A 103 11.24 0.07 3.43
N ILE A 104 10.64 0.96 2.65
CA ILE A 104 10.40 0.79 1.20
C ILE A 104 11.01 1.99 0.50
N ILE A 105 11.57 1.75 -0.67
CA ILE A 105 12.12 2.81 -1.51
C ILE A 105 11.18 3.01 -2.70
N LEU A 106 10.83 4.26 -2.97
CA LEU A 106 9.88 4.68 -3.99
C LEU A 106 10.58 5.49 -5.08
N ASP A 107 10.18 5.31 -6.33
CA ASP A 107 10.49 6.25 -7.40
C ASP A 107 9.58 7.47 -7.28
N VAL A 108 10.18 8.64 -7.09
CA VAL A 108 9.47 9.91 -6.99
C VAL A 108 9.81 10.88 -8.15
N SER A 109 10.38 10.33 -9.22
CA SER A 109 10.79 11.13 -10.38
C SER A 109 9.61 11.82 -11.09
N ALA A 110 8.41 11.21 -11.01
CA ALA A 110 7.19 11.78 -11.60
C ALA A 110 6.68 13.04 -10.88
N LEU A 111 7.11 13.29 -9.64
CA LEU A 111 6.71 14.49 -8.89
C LEU A 111 7.56 15.69 -9.32
N PRO A 112 7.07 16.93 -9.17
CA PRO A 112 7.93 18.12 -9.26
C PRO A 112 9.08 18.06 -8.25
N ALA A 113 10.21 18.70 -8.57
CA ALA A 113 11.33 18.78 -7.65
C ALA A 113 10.90 19.41 -6.32
N ASN A 114 11.39 18.86 -5.20
CA ASN A 114 11.10 19.32 -3.83
C ASN A 114 9.62 19.27 -3.40
N ARG A 115 8.71 18.65 -4.21
CA ARG A 115 7.32 18.52 -3.84
C ARG A 115 7.12 17.53 -2.69
N LEU A 116 7.85 16.42 -2.68
CA LEU A 116 7.88 15.43 -1.61
C LEU A 116 9.16 15.57 -0.80
N LYS A 117 9.03 15.60 0.52
CA LYS A 117 10.16 15.79 1.45
C LYS A 117 10.02 14.91 2.68
N ALA A 118 11.09 14.80 3.45
CA ALA A 118 11.08 14.10 4.73
C ALA A 118 9.99 14.68 5.65
N GLY A 119 9.22 13.80 6.27
CA GLY A 119 8.07 14.11 7.12
C GLY A 119 6.72 14.03 6.41
N ASP A 120 6.67 14.13 5.09
CA ASP A 120 5.42 13.95 4.33
C ASP A 120 4.91 12.51 4.44
N LEU A 121 3.61 12.32 4.25
CA LEU A 121 2.95 11.01 4.26
C LEU A 121 2.61 10.59 2.84
N VAL A 122 2.85 9.34 2.50
CA VAL A 122 2.45 8.71 1.25
C VAL A 122 1.44 7.61 1.53
N GLU A 123 0.43 7.50 0.67
CA GLU A 123 -0.66 6.53 0.80
C GLU A 123 -0.26 5.16 0.25
N PHE A 124 -0.53 4.11 1.02
CA PHE A 124 -0.38 2.70 0.64
C PHE A 124 -1.72 2.01 0.46
N LEU A 125 -2.71 2.33 1.28
CA LEU A 125 -4.11 1.94 1.12
C LEU A 125 -4.99 3.17 1.28
N GLY A 126 -6.02 3.27 0.47
CA GLY A 126 -6.95 4.38 0.49
C GLY A 126 -7.67 4.55 -0.84
N PRO A 127 -8.05 5.78 -1.19
CA PRO A 127 -8.75 6.06 -2.44
C PRO A 127 -7.97 5.68 -3.70
N SER A 128 -6.63 5.72 -3.66
CA SER A 128 -5.77 5.44 -4.83
C SER A 128 -5.44 3.97 -4.99
N GLN A 129 -5.48 3.18 -3.92
CA GLN A 129 -5.26 1.74 -3.93
C GLN A 129 -6.15 1.07 -2.89
N SER A 130 -7.06 0.23 -3.33
CA SER A 130 -7.90 -0.57 -2.45
C SER A 130 -7.10 -1.69 -1.77
N VAL A 131 -7.69 -2.30 -0.73
CA VAL A 131 -7.13 -3.50 -0.11
C VAL A 131 -7.06 -4.66 -1.10
N ASP A 132 -8.06 -4.77 -2.00
CA ASP A 132 -8.10 -5.83 -3.01
C ASP A 132 -7.01 -5.64 -4.08
N ASP A 133 -6.71 -4.39 -4.49
CA ASP A 133 -5.59 -4.10 -5.39
C ASP A 133 -4.25 -4.50 -4.76
N ALA A 134 -4.04 -4.12 -3.49
CA ALA A 134 -2.84 -4.49 -2.75
C ALA A 134 -2.71 -6.01 -2.61
N ALA A 135 -3.81 -6.71 -2.35
CA ALA A 135 -3.86 -8.17 -2.27
C ALA A 135 -3.49 -8.82 -3.61
N GLY A 136 -4.02 -8.30 -4.72
CA GLY A 136 -3.67 -8.74 -6.08
C GLY A 136 -2.17 -8.63 -6.36
N HIS A 137 -1.54 -7.51 -6.00
CA HIS A 137 -0.10 -7.31 -6.14
C HIS A 137 0.74 -8.26 -5.24
N ALA A 138 0.18 -8.67 -4.10
CA ALA A 138 0.85 -9.59 -3.17
C ALA A 138 0.60 -11.07 -3.52
N GLY A 139 -0.32 -11.37 -4.43
CA GLY A 139 -0.75 -12.73 -4.77
C GLY A 139 -1.56 -13.37 -3.64
N THR A 140 -2.38 -12.59 -2.93
CA THR A 140 -3.17 -13.01 -1.78
C THR A 140 -4.59 -12.40 -1.80
N ILE A 141 -5.25 -12.39 -0.67
CA ILE A 141 -6.61 -11.86 -0.47
C ILE A 141 -6.62 -10.70 0.52
N GLY A 142 -7.61 -9.81 0.41
CA GLY A 142 -7.72 -8.61 1.25
C GLY A 142 -7.74 -8.89 2.76
N TYR A 143 -8.25 -10.04 3.19
CA TYR A 143 -8.20 -10.46 4.60
C TYR A 143 -6.77 -10.58 5.12
N GLU A 144 -5.88 -11.21 4.34
CA GLU A 144 -4.49 -11.40 4.75
C GLU A 144 -3.77 -10.06 4.82
N ILE A 145 -4.02 -9.15 3.87
CA ILE A 145 -3.46 -7.78 3.93
C ILE A 145 -3.82 -7.12 5.26
N LEU A 146 -5.12 -7.10 5.62
CA LEU A 146 -5.56 -6.39 6.83
C LEU A 146 -5.12 -7.06 8.13
N THR A 147 -5.15 -8.40 8.19
CA THR A 147 -4.75 -9.16 9.39
C THR A 147 -3.25 -9.19 9.60
N SER A 148 -2.46 -8.98 8.54
CA SER A 148 -1.00 -8.87 8.62
C SER A 148 -0.53 -7.54 9.23
N LEU A 149 -1.34 -6.48 9.17
CA LEU A 149 -0.98 -5.18 9.74
C LEU A 149 -0.80 -5.27 11.25
N GLY A 150 0.44 -5.11 11.71
CA GLY A 150 0.86 -5.27 13.10
C GLY A 150 0.47 -4.11 14.02
N HIS A 151 1.09 -4.08 15.21
CA HIS A 151 0.81 -3.08 16.25
C HIS A 151 1.74 -1.84 16.18
N ARG A 152 2.62 -1.75 15.22
CA ARG A 152 3.59 -0.65 15.08
C ARG A 152 2.99 0.64 14.52
N PHE A 153 1.71 0.62 14.12
CA PHE A 153 1.00 1.78 13.57
C PHE A 153 0.36 2.62 14.66
N TYR A 154 0.42 3.94 14.49
CA TYR A 154 -0.52 4.83 15.14
C TYR A 154 -1.89 4.68 14.45
N ARG A 155 -2.89 4.23 15.20
CA ARG A 155 -4.25 4.06 14.69
C ARG A 155 -5.13 5.23 15.10
N ARG A 156 -5.82 5.77 14.11
CA ARG A 156 -6.84 6.80 14.30
C ARG A 156 -8.18 6.28 13.79
N HIS A 157 -9.17 6.22 14.65
CA HIS A 157 -10.55 5.89 14.28
C HIS A 157 -11.30 7.18 13.98
N LEU A 158 -12.06 7.18 12.87
CA LEU A 158 -12.86 8.33 12.42
C LEU A 158 -14.32 7.91 12.36
N GLY A 159 -15.25 8.81 12.70
CA GLY A 159 -16.69 8.57 12.58
C GLY A 159 -17.30 7.72 13.69
N GLY A 160 -16.70 7.71 14.86
CA GLY A 160 -17.26 7.12 16.09
C GLY A 160 -17.95 8.17 16.95
#